data_a76973838746211b85dd7164ffc6f5fd
#
_entry.id   a76973838746211b85dd7164ffc6f5fd
#
_cell.length_a   1.000
_cell.length_b   1.000
_cell.length_c   1.000
_cell.angle_alpha   90.00
_cell.angle_beta   90.00
_cell.angle_gamma   90.00
#
_symmetry.space_group_name_H-M   'P 1'
#
loop_
_entity.id
_entity.type
_entity.pdbx_description
1 polymer ?
#
loop_
_entity_poly.entity_id
_entity_poly.type
_entity_poly.pdbx_seq_one_letter_code
_entity_poly.pdbx_strand_id
1 'polypeptide(L)'
;IQKVASIGEIACMFLNVMLIGGALLVLIGNKGELAQPIVSAASLVESPNPEYAGSLAMLAFLVYALFAYGGTEAVGGLVDETENPEKNFGKGLTIAAIIVAVGYSIGIFCVGIFTNWNDTLSAATVHKGNASYVIMNNLGYQIGAALGASQGTCIQMGDWAARIMGISILLSLAGVVFTLCYSPLKPS
;
A
#
# COMPACT_ATOMS: atom_id res chain seq x y z
N ILE A 1 -1.55 6.74 24.41
CA ILE A 1 -1.39 7.26 23.05
C ILE A 1 -0.27 6.49 22.34
N GLN A 2 0.95 6.47 22.89
CA GLN A 2 2.09 5.77 22.30
C GLN A 2 1.82 4.28 22.00
N LYS A 3 1.14 3.55 22.88
CA LYS A 3 0.76 2.15 22.66
C LYS A 3 -0.22 1.97 21.49
N VAL A 4 -1.15 2.90 21.30
CA VAL A 4 -2.12 2.83 20.21
C VAL A 4 -1.43 3.11 18.86
N ALA A 5 -0.54 4.10 18.82
CA ALA A 5 0.26 4.38 17.63
C ALA A 5 1.13 3.17 17.26
N SER A 6 1.82 2.55 18.21
CA SER A 6 2.64 1.35 17.97
C SER A 6 1.81 0.15 17.45
N ILE A 7 0.59 -0.04 17.93
CA ILE A 7 -0.31 -1.09 17.43
C ILE A 7 -0.67 -0.82 15.97
N GLY A 8 -0.96 0.45 15.62
CA GLY A 8 -1.23 0.84 14.24
C GLY A 8 -0.04 0.59 13.30
N GLU A 9 1.17 0.92 13.73
CA GLU A 9 2.41 0.66 12.98
C GLU A 9 2.64 -0.84 12.75
N ILE A 10 2.48 -1.66 13.81
CA ILE A 10 2.59 -3.13 13.71
C ILE A 10 1.55 -3.68 12.73
N ALA A 11 0.32 -3.17 12.77
CA ALA A 11 -0.73 -3.59 11.84
C ALA A 11 -0.39 -3.24 10.38
N CYS A 12 0.19 -2.06 10.13
CA CYS A 12 0.69 -1.68 8.80
C CYS A 12 1.85 -2.56 8.34
N MET A 13 2.82 -2.85 9.22
CA MET A 13 3.91 -3.77 8.90
C MET A 13 3.39 -5.16 8.55
N PHE A 14 2.41 -5.66 9.29
CA PHE A 14 1.76 -6.93 9.00
C PHE A 14 1.11 -6.95 7.62
N LEU A 15 0.41 -5.88 7.22
CA LEU A 15 -0.16 -5.76 5.88
C LEU A 15 0.91 -5.81 4.78
N ASN A 16 2.04 -5.14 4.97
CA ASN A 16 3.14 -5.19 4.01
C ASN A 16 3.73 -6.61 3.90
N VAL A 17 3.94 -7.29 5.02
CA VAL A 17 4.40 -8.69 5.03
C VAL A 17 3.39 -9.60 4.35
N MET A 18 2.10 -9.41 4.59
CA MET A 18 1.03 -10.17 3.95
C MET A 18 0.99 -9.92 2.44
N LEU A 19 1.16 -8.67 2.01
CA LEU A 19 1.20 -8.31 0.59
C LEU A 19 2.41 -8.95 -0.11
N ILE A 20 3.60 -8.75 0.42
CA ILE A 20 4.85 -9.26 -0.18
C ILE A 20 4.88 -10.79 -0.14
N GLY A 21 4.61 -11.37 1.04
CA GLY A 21 4.60 -12.82 1.22
C GLY A 21 3.52 -13.50 0.38
N GLY A 22 2.31 -12.93 0.33
CA GLY A 22 1.21 -13.40 -0.49
C GLY A 22 1.51 -13.33 -1.98
N ALA A 23 2.07 -12.22 -2.46
CA ALA A 23 2.47 -12.06 -3.85
C ALA A 23 3.53 -13.11 -4.26
N LEU A 24 4.53 -13.36 -3.40
CA LEU A 24 5.53 -14.38 -3.63
C LEU A 24 4.93 -15.80 -3.65
N LEU A 25 3.99 -16.10 -2.76
CA LEU A 25 3.27 -17.37 -2.76
C LEU A 25 2.49 -17.58 -4.06
N VAL A 26 1.80 -16.54 -4.54
CA VAL A 26 1.08 -16.58 -5.81
C VAL A 26 2.04 -16.79 -6.97
N LEU A 27 3.17 -16.09 -7.00
CA LEU A 27 4.18 -16.22 -8.04
C LEU A 27 4.75 -17.65 -8.09
N ILE A 28 5.06 -18.24 -6.94
CA ILE A 28 5.55 -19.62 -6.84
C ILE A 28 4.46 -20.61 -7.29
N GLY A 29 3.23 -20.44 -6.81
CA GLY A 29 2.10 -21.29 -7.16
C GLY A 29 1.77 -21.26 -8.65
N ASN A 30 1.92 -20.10 -9.27
CA ASN A 30 1.73 -19.89 -10.72
C ASN A 30 3.01 -20.16 -11.54
N LYS A 31 4.01 -20.84 -10.96
CA LYS A 31 5.27 -21.21 -11.64
C LYS A 31 6.03 -20.04 -12.25
N GLY A 32 5.90 -18.85 -11.66
CA GLY A 32 6.55 -17.62 -12.12
C GLY A 32 5.75 -16.83 -13.16
N GLU A 33 4.54 -17.26 -13.50
CA GLU A 33 3.67 -16.50 -14.40
C GLU A 33 2.99 -15.35 -13.67
N LEU A 34 3.00 -14.16 -14.32
CA LEU A 34 2.31 -12.97 -13.83
C LEU A 34 0.84 -13.02 -14.25
N ALA A 35 -0.05 -12.44 -13.43
CA ALA A 35 -1.47 -12.34 -13.75
C ALA A 35 -1.74 -11.56 -15.05
N GLN A 36 -0.88 -10.58 -15.35
CA GLN A 36 -0.87 -9.87 -16.64
C GLN A 36 0.56 -9.84 -17.18
N PRO A 37 0.83 -10.54 -18.29
CA PRO A 37 2.19 -10.61 -18.84
C PRO A 37 2.66 -9.22 -19.30
N ILE A 38 3.94 -8.91 -19.02
CA ILE A 38 4.61 -7.72 -19.53
C ILE A 38 4.99 -8.00 -20.99
N VAL A 39 4.22 -7.47 -21.92
CA VAL A 39 4.39 -7.75 -23.36
C VAL A 39 5.43 -6.82 -23.99
N SER A 40 5.60 -5.61 -23.45
CA SER A 40 6.56 -4.62 -23.95
C SER A 40 6.95 -3.61 -22.87
N ALA A 41 8.03 -2.85 -23.08
CA ALA A 41 8.41 -1.76 -22.19
C ALA A 41 7.32 -0.67 -22.11
N ALA A 42 6.51 -0.49 -23.15
CA ALA A 42 5.37 0.43 -23.15
C ALA A 42 4.32 0.03 -22.10
N SER A 43 4.12 -1.27 -21.86
CA SER A 43 3.16 -1.74 -20.84
C SER A 43 3.51 -1.33 -19.40
N LEU A 44 4.74 -0.86 -19.15
CA LEU A 44 5.16 -0.34 -17.87
C LEU A 44 4.79 1.14 -17.67
N VAL A 45 4.53 1.87 -18.75
CA VAL A 45 4.25 3.31 -18.73
C VAL A 45 2.88 3.67 -19.28
N GLU A 46 2.20 2.75 -19.95
CA GLU A 46 0.85 2.94 -20.46
C GLU A 46 -0.18 2.38 -19.50
N SER A 47 -1.21 3.18 -19.18
CA SER A 47 -2.32 2.69 -18.38
C SER A 47 -3.14 1.68 -19.21
N PRO A 48 -3.45 0.49 -18.68
CA PRO A 48 -4.36 -0.45 -19.33
C PRO A 48 -5.81 0.07 -19.39
N ASN A 49 -6.13 1.09 -18.60
CA ASN A 49 -7.44 1.73 -18.64
C ASN A 49 -7.41 2.96 -19.55
N PRO A 50 -8.18 2.98 -20.67
CA PRO A 50 -8.21 4.10 -21.62
C PRO A 50 -8.57 5.45 -21.00
N GLU A 51 -9.35 5.46 -19.93
CA GLU A 51 -9.72 6.70 -19.21
C GLU A 51 -8.52 7.40 -18.58
N TYR A 52 -7.45 6.66 -18.30
CA TYR A 52 -6.22 7.15 -17.65
C TYR A 52 -4.99 7.04 -18.55
N ALA A 53 -5.17 6.82 -19.84
CA ALA A 53 -4.07 6.60 -20.79
C ALA A 53 -3.39 7.90 -21.29
N GLY A 54 -3.90 9.07 -20.94
CA GLY A 54 -3.36 10.35 -21.40
C GLY A 54 -2.30 10.93 -20.46
N SER A 55 -1.38 11.72 -21.01
CA SER A 55 -0.36 12.43 -20.23
C SER A 55 -0.96 13.34 -19.14
N LEU A 56 -2.12 13.94 -19.39
CA LEU A 56 -2.86 14.76 -18.42
C LEU A 56 -3.38 13.90 -17.26
N ALA A 57 -3.82 12.69 -17.52
CA ALA A 57 -4.25 11.74 -16.49
C ALA A 57 -3.08 11.30 -15.61
N MET A 58 -1.89 11.09 -16.20
CA MET A 58 -0.66 10.81 -15.46
C MET A 58 -0.26 11.98 -14.55
N LEU A 59 -0.40 13.23 -15.02
CA LEU A 59 -0.15 14.42 -14.21
C LEU A 59 -1.16 14.54 -13.05
N ALA A 60 -2.43 14.22 -13.28
CA ALA A 60 -3.44 14.18 -12.23
C ALA A 60 -3.10 13.12 -11.16
N PHE A 61 -2.47 12.00 -11.55
CA PHE A 61 -2.01 10.96 -10.62
C PHE A 61 -0.84 11.43 -9.74
N LEU A 62 -0.05 12.42 -10.20
CA LEU A 62 1.03 13.02 -9.41
C LEU A 62 0.52 13.62 -8.09
N VAL A 63 -0.70 14.13 -8.06
CA VAL A 63 -1.34 14.66 -6.85
C VAL A 63 -1.46 13.57 -5.78
N TYR A 64 -1.86 12.36 -6.16
CA TYR A 64 -1.95 11.23 -5.23
C TYR A 64 -0.56 10.76 -4.76
N ALA A 65 0.43 10.78 -5.65
CA ALA A 65 1.81 10.45 -5.30
C ALA A 65 2.37 11.46 -4.29
N LEU A 66 2.16 12.76 -4.51
CA LEU A 66 2.57 13.81 -3.58
C LEU A 66 1.86 13.67 -2.23
N PHE A 67 0.56 13.35 -2.25
CA PHE A 67 -0.20 13.12 -1.02
C PHE A 67 0.30 11.89 -0.23
N ALA A 68 0.75 10.85 -0.92
CA ALA A 68 1.32 9.66 -0.30
C ALA A 68 2.64 9.94 0.46
N TYR A 69 3.34 11.00 0.09
CA TYR A 69 4.52 11.52 0.81
C TYR A 69 4.18 12.63 1.82
N GLY A 70 2.91 13.04 1.90
CA GLY A 70 2.43 14.02 2.89
C GLY A 70 2.62 13.51 4.31
N GLY A 71 2.79 14.46 5.26
CA GLY A 71 3.04 14.15 6.67
C GLY A 71 4.51 14.26 7.08
N THR A 72 5.44 14.36 6.14
CA THR A 72 6.86 14.63 6.45
C THR A 72 7.06 15.99 7.12
N GLU A 73 6.19 16.96 6.83
CA GLU A 73 6.14 18.28 7.48
C GLU A 73 5.80 18.17 8.97
N ALA A 74 4.99 17.21 9.38
CA ALA A 74 4.65 16.99 10.79
C ALA A 74 5.88 16.54 11.62
N VAL A 75 6.88 15.92 10.99
CA VAL A 75 8.14 15.54 11.62
C VAL A 75 8.98 16.77 11.96
N GLY A 76 8.74 17.92 11.31
CA GLY A 76 9.41 19.18 11.65
C GLY A 76 9.24 19.60 13.11
N GLY A 77 8.12 19.25 13.74
CA GLY A 77 7.90 19.47 15.17
C GLY A 77 8.76 18.63 16.12
N LEU A 78 9.51 17.65 15.59
CA LEU A 78 10.40 16.77 16.36
C LEU A 78 11.89 17.18 16.25
N VAL A 79 12.19 18.27 15.57
CA VAL A 79 13.58 18.75 15.40
C VAL A 79 14.26 18.95 16.75
N ASP A 80 13.55 19.61 17.68
CA ASP A 80 14.08 19.92 19.03
C ASP A 80 14.26 18.67 19.93
N GLU A 81 13.57 17.58 19.58
CA GLU A 81 13.69 16.28 20.28
C GLU A 81 14.77 15.39 19.65
N THR A 82 15.39 15.84 18.56
CA THR A 82 16.41 15.06 17.83
C THR A 82 17.80 15.36 18.39
N GLU A 83 18.56 14.33 18.71
CA GLU A 83 19.97 14.49 19.14
C GLU A 83 20.82 15.00 17.97
N ASN A 84 21.52 16.13 18.17
CA ASN A 84 22.30 16.83 17.16
C ASN A 84 21.49 17.12 15.87
N PRO A 85 20.39 17.90 15.94
CA PRO A 85 19.42 18.05 14.87
C PRO A 85 20.03 18.56 13.58
N GLU A 86 21.00 19.45 13.64
CA GLU A 86 21.70 19.97 12.46
C GLU A 86 22.34 18.89 11.56
N LYS A 87 22.81 17.80 12.18
CA LYS A 87 23.44 16.68 11.45
C LYS A 87 22.48 15.52 11.21
N ASN A 88 21.64 15.18 12.17
CA ASN A 88 20.91 13.93 12.17
C ASN A 88 19.52 14.07 11.55
N PHE A 89 18.87 15.23 11.70
CA PHE A 89 17.51 15.41 11.20
C PHE A 89 17.43 15.30 9.67
N GLY A 90 18.28 16.04 8.96
CA GLY A 90 18.30 15.99 7.47
C GLY A 90 18.67 14.62 6.92
N LYS A 91 19.62 13.92 7.58
CA LYS A 91 20.00 12.54 7.20
C LYS A 91 18.85 11.56 7.46
N GLY A 92 18.21 11.65 8.63
CA GLY A 92 17.08 10.81 8.98
C GLY A 92 15.93 10.97 8.01
N LEU A 93 15.59 12.20 7.65
CA LEU A 93 14.54 12.51 6.69
C LEU A 93 14.85 11.95 5.29
N THR A 94 16.10 12.10 4.84
CA THR A 94 16.54 11.56 3.54
C THR A 94 16.44 10.03 3.51
N ILE A 95 16.94 9.36 4.56
CA ILE A 95 16.87 7.90 4.67
C ILE A 95 15.41 7.44 4.70
N ALA A 96 14.55 8.10 5.48
CA ALA A 96 13.13 7.80 5.54
C ALA A 96 12.45 7.93 4.17
N ALA A 97 12.74 9.00 3.43
CA ALA A 97 12.20 9.21 2.08
C ALA A 97 12.63 8.08 1.11
N ILE A 98 13.89 7.65 1.17
CA ILE A 98 14.38 6.54 0.35
C ILE A 98 13.68 5.22 0.72
N ILE A 99 13.55 4.93 2.02
CA ILE A 99 12.88 3.70 2.50
C ILE A 99 11.42 3.68 2.05
N VAL A 100 10.72 4.81 2.14
CA VAL A 100 9.34 4.94 1.69
C VAL A 100 9.24 4.76 0.18
N ALA A 101 10.10 5.38 -0.61
CA ALA A 101 10.12 5.24 -2.07
C ALA A 101 10.35 3.77 -2.50
N VAL A 102 11.33 3.11 -1.88
CA VAL A 102 11.62 1.69 -2.15
C VAL A 102 10.45 0.81 -1.72
N GLY A 103 9.87 1.06 -0.54
CA GLY A 103 8.72 0.32 -0.03
C GLY A 103 7.51 0.41 -0.95
N TYR A 104 7.16 1.61 -1.44
CA TYR A 104 6.10 1.79 -2.42
C TYR A 104 6.38 1.08 -3.74
N SER A 105 7.62 1.17 -4.24
CA SER A 105 8.01 0.48 -5.48
C SER A 105 7.83 -1.03 -5.35
N ILE A 106 8.30 -1.62 -4.25
CA ILE A 106 8.11 -3.06 -3.96
C ILE A 106 6.63 -3.40 -3.86
N GLY A 107 5.84 -2.59 -3.15
CA GLY A 107 4.40 -2.79 -3.02
C GLY A 107 3.68 -2.81 -4.37
N ILE A 108 3.97 -1.85 -5.24
CA ILE A 108 3.40 -1.76 -6.60
C ILE A 108 3.79 -2.98 -7.43
N PHE A 109 5.06 -3.40 -7.38
CA PHE A 109 5.52 -4.61 -8.04
C PHE A 109 4.79 -5.86 -7.54
N CYS A 110 4.64 -6.00 -6.23
CA CYS A 110 3.92 -7.12 -5.63
C CYS A 110 2.46 -7.18 -6.07
N VAL A 111 1.78 -6.02 -6.12
CA VAL A 111 0.41 -5.95 -6.63
C VAL A 111 0.33 -6.37 -8.11
N GLY A 112 1.31 -5.99 -8.92
CA GLY A 112 1.41 -6.37 -10.33
C GLY A 112 1.56 -7.88 -10.56
N ILE A 113 2.10 -8.64 -9.60
CA ILE A 113 2.30 -10.09 -9.72
C ILE A 113 0.95 -10.81 -9.85
N PHE A 114 -0.03 -10.45 -9.03
CA PHE A 114 -1.30 -11.17 -8.91
C PHE A 114 -2.51 -10.42 -9.47
N THR A 115 -2.32 -9.21 -9.99
CA THR A 115 -3.43 -8.36 -10.45
C THR A 115 -3.48 -8.28 -11.98
N ASN A 116 -4.59 -8.71 -12.55
CA ASN A 116 -4.98 -8.32 -13.90
C ASN A 116 -5.75 -7.00 -13.80
N TRP A 117 -5.12 -5.91 -14.21
CA TRP A 117 -5.67 -4.56 -14.08
C TRP A 117 -6.95 -4.34 -14.87
N ASN A 118 -7.10 -5.00 -16.03
CA ASN A 118 -8.28 -4.89 -16.86
C ASN A 118 -9.52 -5.48 -16.20
N ASP A 119 -9.33 -6.62 -15.51
CA ASP A 119 -10.43 -7.34 -14.88
C ASP A 119 -10.71 -6.81 -13.46
N THR A 120 -9.65 -6.56 -12.69
CA THR A 120 -9.73 -6.21 -11.27
C THR A 120 -10.18 -4.77 -11.04
N LEU A 121 -9.75 -3.84 -11.90
CA LEU A 121 -10.04 -2.41 -11.77
C LEU A 121 -10.91 -1.87 -12.93
N SER A 122 -11.77 -2.71 -13.51
CA SER A 122 -12.71 -2.25 -14.51
C SER A 122 -13.70 -1.23 -13.91
N ALA A 123 -14.04 -0.20 -14.66
CA ALA A 123 -14.95 0.87 -14.23
C ALA A 123 -16.33 0.37 -13.77
N ALA A 124 -16.74 -0.81 -14.27
CA ALA A 124 -18.02 -1.44 -13.92
C ALA A 124 -18.04 -2.08 -12.51
N THR A 125 -16.88 -2.40 -11.94
CA THR A 125 -16.78 -3.20 -10.72
C THR A 125 -16.20 -2.46 -9.53
N VAL A 126 -15.49 -1.36 -9.74
CA VAL A 126 -14.71 -0.71 -8.68
C VAL A 126 -15.00 0.79 -8.58
N HIS A 127 -15.61 1.17 -7.48
CA HIS A 127 -15.55 2.56 -7.04
C HIS A 127 -14.11 2.89 -6.59
N LYS A 128 -13.54 4.02 -7.03
CA LYS A 128 -12.14 4.41 -6.75
C LYS A 128 -11.74 4.31 -5.27
N GLY A 129 -12.67 4.60 -4.36
CA GLY A 129 -12.44 4.47 -2.91
C GLY A 129 -12.27 3.04 -2.40
N ASN A 130 -12.65 2.04 -3.21
CA ASN A 130 -12.62 0.63 -2.81
C ASN A 130 -11.47 -0.15 -3.46
N ALA A 131 -10.65 0.49 -4.30
CA ALA A 131 -9.59 -0.19 -5.06
C ALA A 131 -8.65 -1.02 -4.17
N SER A 132 -8.23 -0.47 -3.04
CA SER A 132 -7.34 -1.18 -2.11
C SER A 132 -7.97 -2.45 -1.54
N TYR A 133 -9.26 -2.40 -1.20
CA TYR A 133 -9.99 -3.57 -0.69
C TYR A 133 -10.15 -4.64 -1.78
N VAL A 134 -10.41 -4.23 -3.02
CA VAL A 134 -10.51 -5.13 -4.17
C VAL A 134 -9.18 -5.82 -4.43
N ILE A 135 -8.07 -5.09 -4.38
CA ILE A 135 -6.73 -5.65 -4.55
C ILE A 135 -6.41 -6.67 -3.45
N MET A 136 -6.72 -6.35 -2.18
CA MET A 136 -6.47 -7.29 -1.08
C MET A 136 -7.40 -8.51 -1.10
N ASN A 137 -8.66 -8.33 -1.51
CA ASN A 137 -9.56 -9.45 -1.75
C ASN A 137 -9.01 -10.37 -2.85
N ASN A 138 -8.56 -9.78 -3.96
CA ASN A 138 -7.94 -10.53 -5.05
C ASN A 138 -6.68 -11.27 -4.58
N LEU A 139 -5.83 -10.64 -3.75
CA LEU A 139 -4.65 -11.31 -3.19
C LEU A 139 -5.05 -12.57 -2.41
N GLY A 140 -6.01 -12.46 -1.49
CA GLY A 140 -6.48 -13.61 -0.72
C GLY A 140 -7.06 -14.72 -1.61
N TYR A 141 -7.82 -14.36 -2.63
CA TYR A 141 -8.35 -15.28 -3.61
C TYR A 141 -7.23 -16.02 -4.37
N GLN A 142 -6.26 -15.30 -4.87
CA GLN A 142 -5.13 -15.83 -5.64
C GLN A 142 -4.23 -16.73 -4.79
N ILE A 143 -4.03 -16.42 -3.51
CA ILE A 143 -3.33 -17.30 -2.57
C ILE A 143 -4.08 -18.64 -2.46
N GLY A 144 -5.40 -18.59 -2.27
CA GLY A 144 -6.22 -19.81 -2.23
C GLY A 144 -6.10 -20.64 -3.50
N ALA A 145 -6.17 -20.00 -4.67
CA ALA A 145 -6.02 -20.65 -5.96
C ALA A 145 -4.62 -21.26 -6.14
N ALA A 146 -3.56 -20.55 -5.78
CA ALA A 146 -2.18 -21.03 -5.83
C ALA A 146 -1.94 -22.25 -4.92
N LEU A 147 -2.66 -22.35 -3.81
CA LEU A 147 -2.64 -23.49 -2.90
C LEU A 147 -3.56 -24.64 -3.33
N GLY A 148 -4.26 -24.52 -4.46
CA GLY A 148 -5.18 -25.55 -4.97
C GLY A 148 -6.47 -25.68 -4.15
N ALA A 149 -6.87 -24.63 -3.43
CA ALA A 149 -8.09 -24.63 -2.63
C ALA A 149 -9.36 -24.62 -3.51
N SER A 150 -10.49 -25.05 -2.93
CA SER A 150 -11.77 -24.96 -3.63
C SER A 150 -12.17 -23.51 -3.87
N GLN A 151 -12.99 -23.24 -4.91
CA GLN A 151 -13.47 -21.90 -5.24
C GLN A 151 -14.14 -21.20 -4.04
N GLY A 152 -14.93 -21.93 -3.26
CA GLY A 152 -15.54 -21.37 -2.05
C GLY A 152 -14.52 -20.94 -1.00
N THR A 153 -13.46 -21.72 -0.82
CA THR A 153 -12.33 -21.36 0.08
C THR A 153 -11.57 -20.16 -0.43
N CYS A 154 -11.31 -20.06 -1.73
CA CYS A 154 -10.65 -18.89 -2.33
C CYS A 154 -11.43 -17.61 -2.08
N ILE A 155 -12.75 -17.63 -2.26
CA ILE A 155 -13.62 -16.49 -1.98
C ILE A 155 -13.53 -16.10 -0.49
N GLN A 156 -13.61 -17.06 0.42
CA GLN A 156 -13.49 -16.79 1.86
C GLN A 156 -12.11 -16.20 2.22
N MET A 157 -11.03 -16.69 1.63
CA MET A 157 -9.69 -16.14 1.85
C MET A 157 -9.59 -14.70 1.34
N GLY A 158 -10.21 -14.39 0.21
CA GLY A 158 -10.33 -13.02 -0.30
C GLY A 158 -11.06 -12.10 0.68
N ASP A 159 -12.21 -12.52 1.18
CA ASP A 159 -13.01 -11.75 2.14
C ASP A 159 -12.26 -11.52 3.45
N TRP A 160 -11.53 -12.52 3.94
CA TRP A 160 -10.71 -12.36 5.13
C TRP A 160 -9.54 -11.41 4.92
N ALA A 161 -8.86 -11.46 3.78
CA ALA A 161 -7.78 -10.54 3.46
C ALA A 161 -8.27 -9.08 3.43
N ALA A 162 -9.43 -8.82 2.83
CA ALA A 162 -10.05 -7.49 2.83
C ALA A 162 -10.45 -7.03 4.25
N ARG A 163 -10.98 -7.91 5.09
CA ARG A 163 -11.33 -7.60 6.50
C ARG A 163 -10.10 -7.29 7.33
N ILE A 164 -9.03 -8.08 7.20
CA ILE A 164 -7.75 -7.85 7.89
C ILE A 164 -7.21 -6.48 7.51
N MET A 165 -7.25 -6.12 6.23
CA MET A 165 -6.85 -4.80 5.77
C MET A 165 -7.69 -3.70 6.41
N GLY A 166 -9.02 -3.85 6.43
CA GLY A 166 -9.92 -2.86 7.04
C GLY A 166 -9.61 -2.61 8.52
N ILE A 167 -9.41 -3.69 9.29
CA ILE A 167 -9.04 -3.60 10.71
C ILE A 167 -7.67 -2.92 10.88
N SER A 168 -6.70 -3.28 10.06
CA SER A 168 -5.34 -2.70 10.13
C SER A 168 -5.33 -1.21 9.80
N ILE A 169 -6.09 -0.78 8.78
CA ILE A 169 -6.25 0.63 8.44
C ILE A 169 -6.93 1.39 9.59
N LEU A 170 -7.98 0.82 10.18
CA LEU A 170 -8.68 1.43 11.31
C LEU A 170 -7.75 1.65 12.51
N LEU A 171 -6.93 0.67 12.84
CA LEU A 171 -5.95 0.75 13.93
C LEU A 171 -4.88 1.81 13.63
N SER A 172 -4.40 1.86 12.40
CA SER A 172 -3.40 2.84 11.96
C SER A 172 -3.96 4.26 12.00
N LEU A 173 -5.16 4.48 11.47
CA LEU A 173 -5.82 5.79 11.47
C LEU A 173 -6.12 6.26 12.90
N ALA A 174 -6.54 5.37 13.79
CA ALA A 174 -6.74 5.71 15.20
C ALA A 174 -5.42 6.21 15.82
N GLY A 175 -4.29 5.55 15.54
CA GLY A 175 -2.97 5.99 16.00
C GLY A 175 -2.61 7.40 15.49
N VAL A 176 -2.82 7.67 14.20
CA VAL A 176 -2.57 8.97 13.58
C VAL A 176 -3.45 10.06 14.20
N VAL A 177 -4.75 9.82 14.34
CA VAL A 177 -5.69 10.79 14.94
C VAL A 177 -5.28 11.13 16.37
N PHE A 178 -4.96 10.12 17.19
CA PHE A 178 -4.52 10.37 18.56
C PHE A 178 -3.22 11.18 18.61
N THR A 179 -2.27 10.92 17.72
CA THR A 179 -1.01 11.66 17.64
C THR A 179 -1.25 13.12 17.24
N LEU A 180 -2.07 13.36 16.23
CA LEU A 180 -2.39 14.70 15.74
C LEU A 180 -3.19 15.51 16.77
N CYS A 181 -4.10 14.88 17.51
CA CYS A 181 -4.86 15.57 18.57
C CYS A 181 -4.00 15.90 19.79
N TYR A 182 -2.97 15.11 20.07
CA TYR A 182 -2.11 15.31 21.25
C TYR A 182 -0.98 16.31 21.01
N SER A 183 -0.44 16.36 19.79
CA SER A 183 0.69 17.23 19.46
C SER A 183 0.47 18.70 19.80
N PRO A 184 -0.71 19.32 19.55
CA PRO A 184 -0.97 20.72 19.91
C PRO A 184 -1.22 20.94 21.41
N LEU A 185 -1.47 19.89 22.19
CA LEU A 185 -1.79 19.97 23.61
C LEU A 185 -0.55 19.85 24.51
N LYS A 186 0.62 19.60 23.92
CA LYS A 186 1.88 19.52 24.67
C LYS A 186 2.24 20.93 25.15
N PRO A 187 2.29 21.22 26.47
CA PRO A 187 2.73 22.53 26.94
C PRO A 187 4.18 22.77 26.51
N SER A 188 4.44 23.94 25.96
CA SER A 188 5.76 24.46 25.59
C SER A 188 6.65 24.62 26.79
#